data_f09e3f2db737419673c313ff75a263b3
#
_entry.id   f09e3f2db737419673c313ff75a263b3
#
_cell.length_a   1.000
_cell.length_b   1.000
_cell.length_c   1.000
_cell.angle_alpha   90.00
_cell.angle_beta   90.00
_cell.angle_gamma   90.00
#
_symmetry.space_group_name_H-M   'P 1'
#
loop_
_entity.id
_entity.type
_entity.pdbx_description
1 polymer ?
#
loop_
_entity_poly.entity_id
_entity_poly.type
_entity_poly.pdbx_seq_one_letter_code
_entity_poly.pdbx_strand_id
1 'polypeptide(L)'
;MKRARMRWATLAVAGWTAACGVEGGRTFLSLGTGGTGGIYYPLGGALASRLSIADESRQYTAEVSGGSVENINRLAAGQMDLAFALGVTAFQAQTGLGDWEQPVSGLRVLAPLYPNLTHVLVPAGSEAIGIADLVGQRVSVGSPGSGTEQVARHMLDAYGISYEDIDVRYLSFNESSSALRDGAIDAAVMSVGFPAAAVLEATTTAGVRLLPIDPEVVSTMQEQHPYYTTTMLPELAYPGVDVAIPMLTVHNWMLGMDSLDDEVVTILLNILADDRVSLEQVHVMAEQIDLDRLSDAPIPLHSATQSWTSNR
;
A
#
# COMPACT_ATOMS: atom_id res chain seq x y z
N MET A 1 -67.15 -22.66 -62.38
CA MET A 1 -65.77 -22.86 -61.96
C MET A 1 -65.03 -21.56 -62.20
N LYS A 2 -64.83 -20.73 -61.12
CA LYS A 2 -64.09 -19.45 -61.18
C LYS A 2 -62.87 -19.57 -60.29
N ARG A 3 -61.68 -19.54 -60.85
CA ARG A 3 -60.40 -19.56 -60.13
C ARG A 3 -60.10 -18.16 -59.65
N ALA A 4 -60.02 -17.98 -58.32
CA ALA A 4 -59.52 -16.77 -57.67
C ALA A 4 -57.98 -16.75 -57.68
N ARG A 5 -57.42 -15.66 -58.24
CA ARG A 5 -55.97 -15.39 -58.22
C ARG A 5 -55.66 -14.57 -56.97
N MET A 6 -54.87 -15.16 -56.03
CA MET A 6 -54.36 -14.54 -54.84
C MET A 6 -53.09 -13.76 -55.18
N ARG A 7 -53.13 -12.43 -55.00
CA ARG A 7 -51.98 -11.54 -55.18
C ARG A 7 -51.21 -11.48 -53.86
N TRP A 8 -49.97 -11.91 -53.85
CA TRP A 8 -49.07 -11.73 -52.74
C TRP A 8 -48.51 -10.31 -52.76
N ALA A 9 -48.81 -9.54 -51.73
CA ALA A 9 -48.16 -8.24 -51.48
C ALA A 9 -46.88 -8.48 -50.70
N THR A 10 -45.71 -8.19 -51.28
CA THR A 10 -44.43 -8.18 -50.65
C THR A 10 -44.31 -6.89 -49.83
N LEU A 11 -44.31 -7.00 -48.46
CA LEU A 11 -43.95 -5.91 -47.57
C LEU A 11 -42.41 -5.84 -47.52
N ALA A 12 -41.83 -4.74 -47.99
CA ALA A 12 -40.46 -4.39 -47.80
C ALA A 12 -40.32 -3.81 -46.40
N VAL A 13 -39.70 -4.56 -45.49
CA VAL A 13 -39.30 -4.08 -44.17
C VAL A 13 -37.97 -3.30 -44.35
N ALA A 14 -38.05 -1.97 -44.31
CA ALA A 14 -36.88 -1.12 -44.25
C ALA A 14 -36.27 -1.25 -42.82
N GLY A 15 -35.17 -1.99 -42.74
CA GLY A 15 -34.40 -2.10 -41.51
C GLY A 15 -33.74 -0.75 -41.18
N TRP A 16 -34.19 -0.07 -40.13
CA TRP A 16 -33.45 0.98 -39.48
C TRP A 16 -32.32 0.33 -38.65
N THR A 17 -31.10 0.35 -39.19
CA THR A 17 -29.90 0.13 -38.39
C THR A 17 -29.73 1.38 -37.54
N ALA A 18 -30.21 1.33 -36.30
CA ALA A 18 -29.78 2.25 -35.26
C ALA A 18 -28.28 2.00 -35.06
N ALA A 19 -27.45 2.88 -35.59
CA ALA A 19 -26.07 3.00 -35.15
C ALA A 19 -26.14 3.44 -33.70
N CYS A 20 -26.01 2.48 -32.77
CA CYS A 20 -25.60 2.81 -31.39
C CYS A 20 -24.21 3.42 -31.51
N GLY A 21 -24.14 4.76 -31.52
CA GLY A 21 -22.92 5.46 -31.22
C GLY A 21 -22.49 4.97 -29.85
N VAL A 22 -21.32 4.32 -29.79
CA VAL A 22 -20.62 4.09 -28.55
C VAL A 22 -20.21 5.48 -28.09
N GLU A 23 -21.08 6.13 -27.29
CA GLU A 23 -20.62 7.25 -26.44
C GLU A 23 -19.46 6.67 -25.66
N GLY A 24 -18.28 7.30 -25.77
CA GLY A 24 -17.06 6.85 -25.14
C GLY A 24 -17.25 6.74 -23.62
N GLY A 25 -17.58 5.53 -23.17
CA GLY A 25 -17.63 5.24 -21.74
C GLY A 25 -16.24 5.40 -21.16
N ARG A 26 -16.13 6.01 -19.98
CA ARG A 26 -14.87 6.11 -19.24
C ARG A 26 -14.30 4.72 -19.01
N THR A 27 -12.99 4.56 -19.20
CA THR A 27 -12.27 3.36 -18.77
C THR A 27 -12.13 3.39 -17.25
N PHE A 28 -12.37 2.26 -16.60
CA PHE A 28 -12.21 2.15 -15.13
C PHE A 28 -10.83 1.62 -14.81
N LEU A 29 -10.11 2.31 -13.94
CA LEU A 29 -8.82 1.91 -13.42
C LEU A 29 -8.91 1.76 -11.90
N SER A 30 -8.25 0.73 -11.37
CA SER A 30 -8.20 0.42 -9.95
C SER A 30 -6.87 0.82 -9.33
N LEU A 31 -6.95 1.32 -8.09
CA LEU A 31 -5.80 1.71 -7.27
C LEU A 31 -5.82 0.90 -5.97
N GLY A 32 -4.89 -0.05 -5.85
CA GLY A 32 -4.75 -0.90 -4.68
C GLY A 32 -4.18 -0.15 -3.49
N THR A 33 -4.84 -0.30 -2.35
CA THR A 33 -4.46 0.37 -1.12
C THR A 33 -4.05 -0.64 -0.04
N GLY A 34 -4.70 -0.64 1.07
CA GLY A 34 -4.54 -1.53 2.22
C GLY A 34 -5.77 -1.45 3.12
N GLY A 35 -5.69 -1.97 4.33
CA GLY A 35 -6.77 -1.88 5.31
C GLY A 35 -7.07 -0.44 5.74
N THR A 36 -8.31 -0.19 6.17
CA THR A 36 -8.82 1.15 6.52
C THR A 36 -8.20 1.76 7.79
N GLY A 37 -7.49 0.97 8.61
CA GLY A 37 -6.77 1.46 9.80
C GLY A 37 -5.42 2.10 9.50
N GLY A 38 -4.93 2.00 8.25
CA GLY A 38 -3.69 2.59 7.77
C GLY A 38 -3.90 3.85 6.95
N ILE A 39 -2.84 4.30 6.29
CA ILE A 39 -2.81 5.55 5.51
C ILE A 39 -3.06 5.30 4.02
N TYR A 40 -2.75 4.12 3.49
CA TYR A 40 -2.94 3.80 2.08
C TYR A 40 -4.38 4.08 1.60
N TYR A 41 -5.39 3.66 2.39
CA TYR A 41 -6.79 3.79 1.99
C TYR A 41 -7.26 5.25 1.88
N PRO A 42 -7.13 6.12 2.90
CA PRO A 42 -7.54 7.52 2.78
C PRO A 42 -6.75 8.29 1.71
N LEU A 43 -5.42 8.11 1.62
CA LEU A 43 -4.62 8.77 0.57
C LEU A 43 -4.93 8.21 -0.82
N GLY A 44 -5.11 6.90 -0.95
CA GLY A 44 -5.48 6.27 -2.22
C GLY A 44 -6.84 6.74 -2.70
N GLY A 45 -7.82 6.91 -1.80
CA GLY A 45 -9.12 7.50 -2.12
C GLY A 45 -9.03 8.93 -2.63
N ALA A 46 -8.22 9.76 -1.96
CA ALA A 46 -7.98 11.14 -2.40
C ALA A 46 -7.27 11.17 -3.76
N LEU A 47 -6.24 10.34 -3.94
CA LEU A 47 -5.48 10.27 -5.19
C LEU A 47 -6.35 9.77 -6.35
N ALA A 48 -7.15 8.73 -6.16
CA ALA A 48 -8.10 8.22 -7.16
C ALA A 48 -9.13 9.29 -7.56
N SER A 49 -9.60 10.08 -6.59
CA SER A 49 -10.48 11.23 -6.87
C SER A 49 -9.79 12.29 -7.72
N ARG A 50 -8.54 12.66 -7.40
CA ARG A 50 -7.76 13.65 -8.17
C ARG A 50 -7.43 13.17 -9.57
N LEU A 51 -7.04 11.91 -9.71
CA LEU A 51 -6.83 11.29 -11.02
C LEU A 51 -8.10 11.33 -11.86
N SER A 52 -9.27 10.99 -11.29
CA SER A 52 -10.57 11.02 -12.00
C SER A 52 -11.01 12.43 -12.43
N ILE A 53 -10.55 13.46 -11.71
CA ILE A 53 -10.82 14.87 -12.07
C ILE A 53 -9.87 15.32 -13.18
N ALA A 54 -8.59 14.94 -13.10
CA ALA A 54 -7.57 15.36 -14.06
C ALA A 54 -7.64 14.58 -15.39
N ASP A 55 -8.21 13.38 -15.38
CA ASP A 55 -8.36 12.49 -16.54
C ASP A 55 -9.84 12.30 -16.85
N GLU A 56 -10.37 13.04 -17.84
CA GLU A 56 -11.77 12.96 -18.24
C GLU A 56 -12.13 11.63 -18.93
N SER A 57 -11.12 10.91 -19.45
CA SER A 57 -11.30 9.66 -20.20
C SER A 57 -11.37 8.43 -19.29
N ARG A 58 -10.88 8.53 -18.04
CA ARG A 58 -10.79 7.42 -17.08
C ARG A 58 -11.45 7.75 -15.75
N GLN A 59 -11.89 6.71 -15.06
CA GLN A 59 -12.43 6.79 -13.70
C GLN A 59 -11.58 5.90 -12.80
N TYR A 60 -11.02 6.45 -11.73
CA TYR A 60 -10.15 5.72 -10.80
C TYR A 60 -10.89 5.39 -9.52
N THR A 61 -10.69 4.18 -9.00
CA THR A 61 -11.32 3.70 -7.77
C THR A 61 -10.26 3.12 -6.84
N ALA A 62 -10.21 3.59 -5.59
CA ALA A 62 -9.37 3.00 -4.57
C ALA A 62 -9.99 1.71 -4.02
N GLU A 63 -9.21 0.64 -3.98
CA GLU A 63 -9.63 -0.68 -3.50
C GLU A 63 -8.90 -1.06 -2.22
N VAL A 64 -9.64 -1.58 -1.23
CA VAL A 64 -9.08 -2.19 -0.03
C VAL A 64 -8.40 -3.52 -0.39
N SER A 65 -7.26 -3.79 0.22
CA SER A 65 -6.51 -5.05 0.08
C SER A 65 -5.81 -5.41 1.40
N GLY A 66 -5.14 -6.56 1.42
CA GLY A 66 -4.23 -6.93 2.51
C GLY A 66 -2.99 -6.04 2.57
N GLY A 67 -2.58 -5.43 1.45
CA GLY A 67 -1.43 -4.55 1.35
C GLY A 67 -0.44 -4.96 0.25
N SER A 68 0.86 -4.71 0.46
CA SER A 68 1.89 -4.70 -0.59
C SER A 68 1.99 -5.99 -1.40
N VAL A 69 1.96 -7.16 -0.77
CA VAL A 69 2.09 -8.47 -1.45
C VAL A 69 0.86 -8.75 -2.31
N GLU A 70 -0.34 -8.58 -1.74
CA GLU A 70 -1.59 -8.75 -2.49
C GLU A 70 -1.67 -7.77 -3.66
N ASN A 71 -1.30 -6.51 -3.43
CA ASN A 71 -1.31 -5.47 -4.45
C ASN A 71 -0.41 -5.83 -5.64
N ILE A 72 0.82 -6.25 -5.38
CA ILE A 72 1.75 -6.64 -6.45
C ILE A 72 1.24 -7.88 -7.20
N ASN A 73 0.70 -8.87 -6.49
CA ASN A 73 0.13 -10.06 -7.14
C ASN A 73 -1.07 -9.70 -8.03
N ARG A 74 -1.92 -8.77 -7.60
CA ARG A 74 -3.06 -8.29 -8.40
C ARG A 74 -2.62 -7.44 -9.59
N LEU A 75 -1.58 -6.60 -9.46
CA LEU A 75 -0.95 -5.91 -10.60
C LEU A 75 -0.43 -6.92 -11.63
N ALA A 76 0.33 -7.92 -11.19
CA ALA A 76 0.89 -8.97 -12.06
C ALA A 76 -0.20 -9.80 -12.78
N ALA A 77 -1.34 -9.98 -12.13
CA ALA A 77 -2.49 -10.68 -12.70
C ALA A 77 -3.40 -9.79 -13.59
N GLY A 78 -3.08 -8.50 -13.75
CA GLY A 78 -3.91 -7.55 -14.49
C GLY A 78 -5.28 -7.27 -13.83
N GLN A 79 -5.36 -7.46 -12.51
CA GLN A 79 -6.55 -7.23 -11.70
C GLN A 79 -6.52 -5.87 -10.98
N MET A 80 -5.47 -5.10 -11.21
CA MET A 80 -5.22 -3.80 -10.61
C MET A 80 -4.29 -3.01 -11.53
N ASP A 81 -4.43 -1.70 -11.57
CA ASP A 81 -3.69 -0.84 -12.50
C ASP A 81 -2.57 -0.07 -11.79
N LEU A 82 -2.86 0.50 -10.61
CA LEU A 82 -1.92 1.19 -9.75
C LEU A 82 -2.00 0.59 -8.35
N ALA A 83 -0.90 0.61 -7.59
CA ALA A 83 -0.94 0.12 -6.22
C ALA A 83 0.13 0.74 -5.31
N PHE A 84 -0.23 0.93 -4.04
CA PHE A 84 0.72 1.22 -2.98
C PHE A 84 1.49 -0.05 -2.60
N ALA A 85 2.80 0.05 -2.44
CA ALA A 85 3.61 -1.03 -1.88
C ALA A 85 4.86 -0.50 -1.17
N LEU A 86 5.38 -1.30 -0.23
CA LEU A 86 6.69 -1.07 0.39
C LEU A 86 7.81 -1.34 -0.62
N GLY A 87 8.89 -0.56 -0.53
CA GLY A 87 10.05 -0.72 -1.40
C GLY A 87 10.71 -2.10 -1.27
N VAL A 88 10.79 -2.66 -0.06
CA VAL A 88 11.32 -4.00 0.17
C VAL A 88 10.47 -5.07 -0.52
N THR A 89 9.14 -4.95 -0.47
CA THR A 89 8.21 -5.86 -1.13
C THR A 89 8.35 -5.77 -2.66
N ALA A 90 8.44 -4.54 -3.20
CA ALA A 90 8.65 -4.33 -4.63
C ALA A 90 9.96 -4.97 -5.11
N PHE A 91 11.05 -4.81 -4.35
CA PHE A 91 12.34 -5.42 -4.67
C PHE A 91 12.27 -6.94 -4.67
N GLN A 92 11.69 -7.54 -3.63
CA GLN A 92 11.54 -8.99 -3.55
C GLN A 92 10.72 -9.56 -4.71
N ALA A 93 9.61 -8.91 -5.04
CA ALA A 93 8.79 -9.30 -6.20
C ALA A 93 9.57 -9.22 -7.52
N GLN A 94 10.30 -8.12 -7.75
CA GLN A 94 11.10 -7.92 -8.96
C GLN A 94 12.23 -8.93 -9.11
N THR A 95 12.76 -9.44 -8.00
CA THR A 95 13.91 -10.36 -7.98
C THR A 95 13.53 -11.83 -7.78
N GLY A 96 12.25 -12.14 -7.52
CA GLY A 96 11.78 -13.51 -7.23
C GLY A 96 12.25 -14.02 -5.87
N LEU A 97 12.23 -13.13 -4.86
CA LEU A 97 12.59 -13.43 -3.48
C LEU A 97 11.36 -13.35 -2.56
N GLY A 98 11.52 -13.81 -1.33
CA GLY A 98 10.46 -13.77 -0.31
C GLY A 98 9.25 -14.62 -0.72
N ASP A 99 8.11 -13.99 -0.94
CA ASP A 99 6.85 -14.67 -1.29
C ASP A 99 6.75 -15.05 -2.79
N TRP A 100 7.79 -14.77 -3.60
CA TRP A 100 7.80 -15.06 -5.04
C TRP A 100 8.89 -16.07 -5.40
N GLU A 101 8.49 -17.15 -6.08
CA GLU A 101 9.41 -18.15 -6.64
C GLU A 101 10.04 -17.68 -7.96
N GLN A 102 9.42 -16.69 -8.63
CA GLN A 102 9.85 -16.16 -9.91
C GLN A 102 9.70 -14.62 -9.89
N PRO A 103 10.59 -13.89 -10.58
CA PRO A 103 10.48 -12.46 -10.74
C PRO A 103 9.14 -12.02 -11.34
N VAL A 104 8.51 -10.99 -10.77
CA VAL A 104 7.34 -10.32 -11.36
C VAL A 104 7.85 -9.40 -12.47
N SER A 105 7.85 -9.92 -13.70
CA SER A 105 8.31 -9.18 -14.87
C SER A 105 7.39 -7.98 -15.16
N GLY A 106 7.97 -6.86 -15.57
CA GLY A 106 7.20 -5.67 -15.94
C GLY A 106 6.75 -4.79 -14.77
N LEU A 107 6.99 -5.18 -13.52
CA LEU A 107 6.70 -4.31 -12.36
C LEU A 107 7.59 -3.06 -12.40
N ARG A 108 7.01 -1.87 -12.19
CA ARG A 108 7.69 -0.57 -12.28
C ARG A 108 7.30 0.36 -11.14
N VAL A 109 8.25 1.21 -10.73
CA VAL A 109 7.95 2.38 -9.90
C VAL A 109 7.35 3.47 -10.77
N LEU A 110 6.21 4.01 -10.35
CA LEU A 110 5.57 5.18 -10.94
C LEU A 110 5.95 6.46 -10.19
N ALA A 111 5.93 6.42 -8.85
CA ALA A 111 6.26 7.57 -8.00
C ALA A 111 6.71 7.12 -6.59
N PRO A 112 7.56 7.91 -5.90
CA PRO A 112 7.81 7.74 -4.48
C PRO A 112 6.59 8.24 -3.68
N LEU A 113 6.41 7.68 -2.50
CA LEU A 113 5.41 8.11 -1.54
C LEU A 113 6.09 8.51 -0.22
N TYR A 114 5.47 8.25 0.90
CA TYR A 114 5.95 8.59 2.24
C TYR A 114 6.59 7.38 2.94
N PRO A 115 7.42 7.58 3.99
CA PRO A 115 7.97 6.47 4.77
C PRO A 115 6.93 5.86 5.73
N ASN A 116 6.99 4.55 5.92
CA ASN A 116 6.36 3.86 7.04
C ASN A 116 7.36 3.70 8.18
N LEU A 117 6.89 3.86 9.42
CA LEU A 117 7.58 3.47 10.65
C LEU A 117 6.96 2.17 11.17
N THR A 118 7.80 1.25 11.65
CA THR A 118 7.31 -0.01 12.21
C THR A 118 7.03 0.17 13.70
N HIS A 119 5.74 0.27 14.03
CA HIS A 119 5.24 0.35 15.41
C HIS A 119 5.13 -1.06 15.97
N VAL A 120 5.76 -1.31 17.11
CA VAL A 120 5.58 -2.54 17.89
C VAL A 120 4.86 -2.17 19.18
N LEU A 121 3.59 -2.54 19.26
CA LEU A 121 2.68 -2.17 20.33
C LEU A 121 2.55 -3.33 21.32
N VAL A 122 2.65 -3.01 22.62
CA VAL A 122 2.40 -3.95 23.72
C VAL A 122 1.49 -3.30 24.75
N PRO A 123 0.71 -4.05 25.55
CA PRO A 123 -0.04 -3.49 26.69
C PRO A 123 0.88 -2.70 27.60
N ALA A 124 0.41 -1.59 28.17
CA ALA A 124 1.23 -0.73 29.05
C ALA A 124 1.78 -1.48 30.27
N GLY A 125 1.05 -2.48 30.77
CA GLY A 125 1.47 -3.37 31.86
C GLY A 125 2.34 -4.55 31.45
N SER A 126 2.73 -4.67 30.16
CA SER A 126 3.63 -5.73 29.69
C SER A 126 5.02 -5.56 30.30
N GLU A 127 5.68 -6.67 30.63
CA GLU A 127 7.08 -6.69 31.09
C GLU A 127 8.09 -6.57 29.95
N ALA A 128 7.65 -6.75 28.68
CA ALA A 128 8.52 -6.63 27.51
C ALA A 128 9.11 -5.23 27.39
N ILE A 129 10.42 -5.07 27.33
CA ILE A 129 11.15 -3.80 27.17
C ILE A 129 11.75 -3.63 25.78
N GLY A 130 11.83 -4.69 25.00
CA GLY A 130 12.38 -4.71 23.64
C GLY A 130 11.79 -5.85 22.82
N ILE A 131 12.21 -5.93 21.54
CA ILE A 131 11.71 -6.92 20.60
C ILE A 131 12.09 -8.36 21.01
N ALA A 132 13.25 -8.54 21.65
CA ALA A 132 13.70 -9.86 22.12
C ALA A 132 12.75 -10.50 23.15
N ASP A 133 11.95 -9.70 23.84
CA ASP A 133 11.00 -10.17 24.87
C ASP A 133 9.70 -10.73 24.26
N LEU A 134 9.57 -10.72 22.94
CA LEU A 134 8.38 -11.24 22.24
C LEU A 134 8.38 -12.77 22.11
N VAL A 135 9.47 -13.46 22.45
CA VAL A 135 9.54 -14.93 22.46
C VAL A 135 8.43 -15.52 23.34
N GLY A 136 7.68 -16.49 22.81
CA GLY A 136 6.56 -17.12 23.49
C GLY A 136 5.27 -16.30 23.55
N GLN A 137 5.26 -15.08 23.04
CA GLN A 137 4.11 -14.17 23.05
C GLN A 137 3.18 -14.39 21.83
N ARG A 138 1.91 -14.00 21.97
CA ARG A 138 0.94 -13.93 20.87
C ARG A 138 1.15 -12.62 20.13
N VAL A 139 1.73 -12.70 18.93
CA VAL A 139 2.15 -11.51 18.16
C VAL A 139 1.34 -11.37 16.88
N SER A 140 0.64 -10.25 16.71
CA SER A 140 0.07 -9.89 15.41
C SER A 140 1.19 -9.32 14.51
N VAL A 141 1.40 -9.98 13.37
CA VAL A 141 2.45 -9.63 12.40
C VAL A 141 1.91 -8.86 11.18
N GLY A 142 0.64 -8.48 11.18
CA GLY A 142 -0.07 -7.83 10.07
C GLY A 142 -1.02 -8.77 9.34
N SER A 143 -1.76 -8.22 8.38
CA SER A 143 -2.70 -9.01 7.56
C SER A 143 -1.97 -10.01 6.67
N PRO A 144 -2.61 -11.13 6.30
CA PRO A 144 -2.10 -11.97 5.21
C PRO A 144 -1.92 -11.14 3.94
N GLY A 145 -0.80 -11.33 3.22
CA GLY A 145 -0.51 -10.59 1.99
C GLY A 145 -0.12 -9.13 2.21
N SER A 146 0.22 -8.72 3.44
CA SER A 146 0.69 -7.36 3.75
C SER A 146 2.22 -7.26 3.70
N GLY A 147 2.72 -6.07 3.34
CA GLY A 147 4.13 -5.76 3.52
C GLY A 147 4.54 -5.66 4.99
N THR A 148 3.59 -5.39 5.90
CA THR A 148 3.85 -5.40 7.35
C THR A 148 4.30 -6.77 7.83
N GLU A 149 3.69 -7.84 7.33
CA GLU A 149 4.08 -9.21 7.67
C GLU A 149 5.53 -9.51 7.26
N GLN A 150 5.94 -9.08 6.05
CA GLN A 150 7.33 -9.21 5.61
C GLN A 150 8.29 -8.40 6.50
N VAL A 151 7.93 -7.15 6.84
CA VAL A 151 8.72 -6.31 7.75
C VAL A 151 8.83 -6.95 9.13
N ALA A 152 7.74 -7.49 9.66
CA ALA A 152 7.73 -8.18 10.95
C ALA A 152 8.65 -9.40 10.94
N ARG A 153 8.59 -10.21 9.90
CA ARG A 153 9.46 -11.40 9.71
C ARG A 153 10.93 -10.98 9.68
N HIS A 154 11.30 -10.03 8.82
CA HIS A 154 12.69 -9.56 8.73
C HIS A 154 13.19 -8.95 10.04
N MET A 155 12.34 -8.17 10.71
CA MET A 155 12.68 -7.58 12.02
C MET A 155 12.91 -8.68 13.06
N LEU A 156 11.99 -9.62 13.21
CA LEU A 156 12.12 -10.71 14.18
C LEU A 156 13.34 -11.58 13.89
N ASP A 157 13.57 -11.95 12.62
CA ASP A 157 14.76 -12.71 12.20
C ASP A 157 16.07 -11.98 12.58
N ALA A 158 16.12 -10.66 12.46
CA ALA A 158 17.29 -9.85 12.84
C ALA A 158 17.54 -9.86 14.37
N TYR A 159 16.49 -10.08 15.17
CA TYR A 159 16.60 -10.33 16.62
C TYR A 159 16.82 -11.83 16.95
N GLY A 160 16.98 -12.70 15.95
CA GLY A 160 17.12 -14.14 16.12
C GLY A 160 15.82 -14.85 16.55
N ILE A 161 14.66 -14.25 16.26
CA ILE A 161 13.35 -14.78 16.61
C ILE A 161 12.67 -15.26 15.32
N SER A 162 12.38 -16.56 15.24
CA SER A 162 11.61 -17.16 14.15
C SER A 162 10.11 -17.16 14.48
N TYR A 163 9.29 -17.45 13.48
CA TYR A 163 7.84 -17.64 13.71
C TYR A 163 7.52 -18.90 14.55
N GLU A 164 8.47 -19.80 14.76
CA GLU A 164 8.33 -20.96 15.66
C GLU A 164 8.50 -20.55 17.14
N ASP A 165 9.14 -19.40 17.39
CA ASP A 165 9.40 -18.89 18.73
C ASP A 165 8.27 -18.02 19.29
N ILE A 166 7.24 -17.71 18.49
CA ILE A 166 6.09 -16.88 18.86
C ILE A 166 4.75 -17.53 18.45
N ASP A 167 3.64 -17.13 19.06
CA ASP A 167 2.30 -17.51 18.59
C ASP A 167 1.81 -16.46 17.58
N VAL A 168 2.04 -16.71 16.28
CA VAL A 168 1.77 -15.77 15.19
C VAL A 168 0.28 -15.58 14.98
N ARG A 169 -0.13 -14.32 14.88
CA ARG A 169 -1.50 -13.88 14.51
C ARG A 169 -1.45 -13.01 13.27
N TYR A 170 -2.27 -13.33 12.28
CA TYR A 170 -2.41 -12.54 11.07
C TYR A 170 -3.66 -11.69 11.17
N LEU A 171 -3.51 -10.44 11.60
CA LEU A 171 -4.61 -9.51 11.84
C LEU A 171 -4.37 -8.19 11.10
N SER A 172 -5.45 -7.56 10.63
CA SER A 172 -5.39 -6.17 10.16
C SER A 172 -5.07 -5.22 11.33
N PHE A 173 -4.69 -3.98 11.03
CA PHE A 173 -4.36 -3.00 12.07
C PHE A 173 -5.53 -2.75 13.03
N ASN A 174 -6.76 -2.65 12.52
CA ASN A 174 -7.95 -2.47 13.37
C ASN A 174 -8.23 -3.69 14.25
N GLU A 175 -8.10 -4.91 13.68
CA GLU A 175 -8.25 -6.15 14.46
C GLU A 175 -7.16 -6.26 15.52
N SER A 176 -5.92 -5.88 15.21
CA SER A 176 -4.80 -5.87 16.15
C SER A 176 -5.05 -4.91 17.32
N SER A 177 -5.56 -3.68 17.04
CA SER A 177 -5.91 -2.72 18.08
C SER A 177 -7.01 -3.26 19.01
N SER A 178 -8.03 -3.89 18.43
CA SER A 178 -9.10 -4.55 19.18
C SER A 178 -8.57 -5.73 20.00
N ALA A 179 -7.74 -6.58 19.41
CA ALA A 179 -7.18 -7.76 20.06
C ALA A 179 -6.22 -7.40 21.22
N LEU A 180 -5.44 -6.29 21.10
CA LEU A 180 -4.65 -5.75 22.21
C LEU A 180 -5.55 -5.30 23.37
N ARG A 181 -6.60 -4.52 23.08
CA ARG A 181 -7.56 -4.06 24.08
C ARG A 181 -8.23 -5.22 24.82
N ASP A 182 -8.60 -6.26 24.09
CA ASP A 182 -9.33 -7.42 24.62
C ASP A 182 -8.38 -8.46 25.27
N GLY A 183 -7.05 -8.24 25.25
CA GLY A 183 -6.05 -9.16 25.78
C GLY A 183 -5.94 -10.47 24.98
N ALA A 184 -6.37 -10.49 23.72
CA ALA A 184 -6.30 -11.64 22.83
C ALA A 184 -4.90 -11.83 22.20
N ILE A 185 -4.11 -10.77 22.12
CA ILE A 185 -2.70 -10.77 21.74
C ILE A 185 -1.85 -9.99 22.73
N ASP A 186 -0.54 -10.26 22.76
CA ASP A 186 0.43 -9.67 23.67
C ASP A 186 1.24 -8.57 22.98
N ALA A 187 1.38 -8.62 21.65
CA ALA A 187 2.02 -7.59 20.85
C ALA A 187 1.40 -7.48 19.46
N ALA A 188 1.55 -6.30 18.83
CA ALA A 188 1.18 -6.07 17.43
C ALA A 188 2.26 -5.29 16.69
N VAL A 189 2.62 -5.76 15.50
CA VAL A 189 3.49 -5.05 14.56
C VAL A 189 2.64 -4.33 13.52
N MET A 190 2.88 -3.02 13.35
CA MET A 190 2.18 -2.17 12.38
C MET A 190 3.20 -1.31 11.63
N SER A 191 3.54 -1.69 10.39
CA SER A 191 4.39 -0.85 9.53
C SER A 191 3.52 0.14 8.77
N VAL A 192 3.47 1.38 9.25
CA VAL A 192 2.55 2.42 8.77
C VAL A 192 3.16 3.80 9.02
N GLY A 193 2.81 4.82 8.22
CA GLY A 193 3.14 6.23 8.53
C GLY A 193 2.49 6.72 9.82
N PHE A 194 2.81 7.92 10.27
CA PHE A 194 2.22 8.46 11.50
C PHE A 194 1.67 9.88 11.30
N PRO A 195 0.57 10.22 12.05
CA PRO A 195 -0.21 9.37 12.94
C PRO A 195 -1.13 8.41 12.15
N ALA A 196 -1.19 7.13 12.51
CA ALA A 196 -2.09 6.15 11.92
C ALA A 196 -3.32 5.95 12.81
N ALA A 197 -4.51 5.82 12.20
CA ALA A 197 -5.78 5.71 12.93
C ALA A 197 -5.80 4.52 13.91
N ALA A 198 -5.34 3.33 13.47
CA ALA A 198 -5.32 2.15 14.32
C ALA A 198 -4.32 2.26 15.49
N VAL A 199 -3.15 2.89 15.29
CA VAL A 199 -2.18 3.13 16.38
C VAL A 199 -2.75 4.15 17.37
N LEU A 200 -3.38 5.22 16.86
CA LEU A 200 -4.04 6.22 17.71
C LEU A 200 -5.17 5.60 18.53
N GLU A 201 -6.00 4.73 17.92
CA GLU A 201 -7.02 3.97 18.64
C GLU A 201 -6.42 3.10 19.75
N ALA A 202 -5.36 2.31 19.43
CA ALA A 202 -4.73 1.45 20.41
C ALA A 202 -4.12 2.24 21.58
N THR A 203 -3.41 3.35 21.32
CA THR A 203 -2.81 4.19 22.37
C THR A 203 -3.85 4.91 23.22
N THR A 204 -5.02 5.23 22.65
CA THR A 204 -6.08 5.95 23.36
C THR A 204 -6.98 5.02 24.16
N THR A 205 -7.32 3.82 23.63
CA THR A 205 -8.39 2.96 24.18
C THR A 205 -7.87 1.67 24.78
N ALA A 206 -6.77 1.10 24.30
CA ALA A 206 -6.24 -0.17 24.77
C ALA A 206 -5.14 -0.03 25.85
N GLY A 207 -4.68 1.20 26.14
CA GLY A 207 -3.61 1.42 27.11
C GLY A 207 -2.33 0.69 26.73
N VAL A 208 -1.85 0.91 25.53
CA VAL A 208 -0.63 0.31 24.99
C VAL A 208 0.54 1.30 25.03
N ARG A 209 1.75 0.76 24.93
CA ARG A 209 2.97 1.52 24.67
C ARG A 209 3.75 0.92 23.50
N LEU A 210 4.67 1.70 22.92
CA LEU A 210 5.53 1.26 21.86
C LEU A 210 6.86 0.72 22.39
N LEU A 211 7.35 -0.35 21.76
CA LEU A 211 8.72 -0.83 21.99
C LEU A 211 9.67 -0.14 21.00
N PRO A 212 10.88 0.25 21.45
CA PRO A 212 11.93 0.73 20.57
C PRO A 212 12.47 -0.42 19.70
N ILE A 213 12.91 -0.08 18.49
CA ILE A 213 13.67 -0.99 17.63
C ILE A 213 15.12 -0.51 17.63
N ASP A 214 16.03 -1.39 18.02
CA ASP A 214 17.44 -1.06 18.18
C ASP A 214 18.06 -0.63 16.84
N PRO A 215 18.64 0.58 16.75
CA PRO A 215 19.31 1.05 15.54
C PRO A 215 20.49 0.17 15.09
N GLU A 216 21.19 -0.53 16.01
CA GLU A 216 22.27 -1.44 15.65
C GLU A 216 21.73 -2.68 14.92
N VAL A 217 20.57 -3.20 15.35
CA VAL A 217 19.87 -4.29 14.67
C VAL A 217 19.40 -3.85 13.29
N VAL A 218 18.85 -2.63 13.17
CA VAL A 218 18.45 -2.07 11.87
C VAL A 218 19.66 -1.94 10.94
N SER A 219 20.82 -1.51 11.46
CA SER A 219 22.06 -1.43 10.66
C SER A 219 22.49 -2.80 10.12
N THR A 220 22.35 -3.86 10.93
CA THR A 220 22.60 -5.24 10.48
C THR A 220 21.60 -5.69 9.42
N MET A 221 20.30 -5.32 9.57
CA MET A 221 19.28 -5.61 8.54
C MET A 221 19.60 -4.94 7.21
N GLN A 222 20.19 -3.75 7.20
CA GLN A 222 20.56 -3.03 5.97
C GLN A 222 21.58 -3.77 5.11
N GLU A 223 22.42 -4.63 5.69
CA GLU A 223 23.38 -5.44 4.92
C GLU A 223 22.66 -6.40 3.95
N GLN A 224 21.51 -6.91 4.33
CA GLN A 224 20.69 -7.82 3.52
C GLN A 224 19.52 -7.11 2.83
N HIS A 225 19.02 -6.06 3.45
CA HIS A 225 17.83 -5.31 3.02
C HIS A 225 18.12 -3.80 3.04
N PRO A 226 18.82 -3.24 2.03
CA PRO A 226 19.31 -1.86 2.04
C PRO A 226 18.20 -0.79 2.05
N TYR A 227 16.94 -1.21 1.90
CA TYR A 227 15.77 -0.31 1.89
C TYR A 227 15.24 0.04 3.29
N TYR A 228 15.75 -0.63 4.33
CA TYR A 228 15.44 -0.27 5.71
C TYR A 228 16.34 0.85 6.20
N THR A 229 15.78 1.73 7.04
CA THR A 229 16.50 2.81 7.72
C THR A 229 16.00 2.95 9.15
N THR A 230 16.70 3.73 9.97
CA THR A 230 16.21 4.14 11.28
C THR A 230 15.69 5.56 11.22
N THR A 231 14.52 5.80 11.81
CA THR A 231 13.94 7.13 12.00
C THR A 231 13.42 7.24 13.43
N MET A 232 13.50 8.42 14.02
CA MET A 232 12.91 8.68 15.33
C MET A 232 11.42 9.03 15.17
N LEU A 233 10.52 8.25 15.79
CA LEU A 233 9.16 8.69 16.03
C LEU A 233 9.23 9.85 17.03
N PRO A 234 8.71 11.05 16.71
CA PRO A 234 8.84 12.19 17.61
C PRO A 234 8.03 12.01 18.90
N GLU A 235 8.45 12.70 19.95
CA GLU A 235 7.63 12.85 21.15
C GLU A 235 6.26 13.42 20.79
N LEU A 236 5.25 13.02 21.55
CA LEU A 236 3.84 13.43 21.36
C LEU A 236 3.21 12.99 20.02
N ALA A 237 3.88 12.12 19.25
CA ALA A 237 3.27 11.53 18.04
C ALA A 237 1.98 10.76 18.32
N TYR A 238 1.90 10.17 19.52
CA TYR A 238 0.70 9.49 20.05
C TYR A 238 0.56 9.71 21.56
N PRO A 239 -0.64 9.58 22.13
CA PRO A 239 -0.83 9.55 23.57
C PRO A 239 0.09 8.51 24.24
N GLY A 240 0.85 8.92 25.28
CA GLY A 240 1.79 8.06 25.99
C GLY A 240 3.18 7.93 25.35
N VAL A 241 3.46 8.66 24.28
CA VAL A 241 4.81 8.78 23.70
C VAL A 241 5.45 10.08 24.22
N ASP A 242 6.09 9.99 25.37
CA ASP A 242 6.67 11.16 26.05
C ASP A 242 8.13 11.46 25.66
N VAL A 243 8.75 10.55 24.92
CA VAL A 243 10.13 10.67 24.39
C VAL A 243 10.17 10.14 22.96
N ALA A 244 11.13 10.63 22.18
CA ALA A 244 11.36 10.13 20.83
C ALA A 244 11.81 8.65 20.86
N ILE A 245 11.23 7.82 19.97
CA ILE A 245 11.46 6.36 19.93
C ILE A 245 12.13 5.98 18.61
N PRO A 246 13.26 5.23 18.62
CA PRO A 246 13.86 4.74 17.38
C PRO A 246 13.00 3.63 16.77
N MET A 247 12.73 3.77 15.46
CA MET A 247 11.83 2.92 14.70
C MET A 247 12.52 2.41 13.44
N LEU A 248 12.19 1.19 13.02
CA LEU A 248 12.51 0.67 11.70
C LEU A 248 11.63 1.37 10.66
N THR A 249 12.24 1.86 9.59
CA THR A 249 11.57 2.66 8.55
C THR A 249 11.78 2.04 7.18
N VAL A 250 10.75 2.08 6.35
CA VAL A 250 10.78 1.67 4.94
C VAL A 250 9.90 2.59 4.10
N HIS A 251 10.36 2.98 2.90
CA HIS A 251 9.59 3.84 2.00
C HIS A 251 8.52 3.09 1.24
N ASN A 252 7.40 3.78 1.02
CA ASN A 252 6.31 3.37 0.16
C ASN A 252 6.49 3.93 -1.24
N TRP A 253 5.99 3.18 -2.22
CA TRP A 253 6.05 3.52 -3.63
C TRP A 253 4.70 3.29 -4.28
N MET A 254 4.37 4.12 -5.28
CA MET A 254 3.30 3.81 -6.21
C MET A 254 3.89 2.93 -7.31
N LEU A 255 3.28 1.78 -7.51
CA LEU A 255 3.68 0.79 -8.49
C LEU A 255 2.62 0.61 -9.57
N GLY A 256 3.05 0.14 -10.73
CA GLY A 256 2.22 -0.32 -11.84
C GLY A 256 3.01 -1.28 -12.72
N MET A 257 2.37 -1.78 -13.76
CA MET A 257 3.06 -2.59 -14.78
C MET A 257 3.62 -1.68 -15.88
N ASP A 258 4.66 -2.14 -16.58
CA ASP A 258 5.30 -1.39 -17.70
C ASP A 258 4.35 -1.18 -18.89
N SER A 259 3.24 -1.89 -18.93
CA SER A 259 2.16 -1.74 -19.92
C SER A 259 1.13 -0.67 -19.56
N LEU A 260 1.23 -0.04 -18.37
CA LEU A 260 0.33 1.05 -17.98
C LEU A 260 0.53 2.23 -18.92
N ASP A 261 -0.57 2.90 -19.27
CA ASP A 261 -0.55 4.05 -20.18
C ASP A 261 0.34 5.19 -19.62
N ASP A 262 1.28 5.68 -20.42
CA ASP A 262 2.19 6.79 -20.10
C ASP A 262 1.45 8.06 -19.64
N GLU A 263 0.25 8.31 -20.15
CA GLU A 263 -0.58 9.45 -19.77
C GLU A 263 -1.05 9.34 -18.31
N VAL A 264 -1.47 8.15 -17.87
CA VAL A 264 -1.87 7.88 -16.46
C VAL A 264 -0.72 8.20 -15.52
N VAL A 265 0.48 7.73 -15.84
CA VAL A 265 1.68 7.96 -15.02
C VAL A 265 2.06 9.44 -15.00
N THR A 266 1.95 10.12 -16.14
CA THR A 266 2.25 11.56 -16.24
C THR A 266 1.28 12.38 -15.40
N ILE A 267 -0.03 12.08 -15.46
CA ILE A 267 -1.06 12.76 -14.65
C ILE A 267 -0.80 12.54 -13.15
N LEU A 268 -0.50 11.30 -12.76
CA LEU A 268 -0.13 10.96 -11.38
C LEU A 268 1.04 11.83 -10.88
N LEU A 269 2.13 11.89 -11.64
CA LEU A 269 3.32 12.66 -11.26
C LEU A 269 3.03 14.16 -11.18
N ASN A 270 2.23 14.72 -12.09
CA ASN A 270 1.81 16.11 -12.04
C ASN A 270 0.95 16.42 -10.81
N ILE A 271 0.02 15.52 -10.42
CA ILE A 271 -0.76 15.67 -9.18
C ILE A 271 0.17 15.71 -7.95
N LEU A 272 1.13 14.78 -7.87
CA LEU A 272 2.08 14.72 -6.76
C LEU A 272 3.03 15.93 -6.73
N ALA A 273 3.33 16.51 -7.87
CA ALA A 273 4.21 17.68 -7.98
C ALA A 273 3.49 19.02 -7.68
N ASP A 274 2.28 19.18 -8.21
CA ASP A 274 1.63 20.49 -8.31
C ASP A 274 0.40 20.62 -7.39
N ASP A 275 -0.25 19.49 -7.01
CA ASP A 275 -1.48 19.45 -6.18
C ASP A 275 -1.32 18.63 -4.88
N ARG A 276 -0.08 18.47 -4.41
CA ARG A 276 0.20 17.72 -3.15
C ARG A 276 -0.55 18.28 -1.95
N VAL A 277 -0.77 19.58 -1.89
CA VAL A 277 -1.50 20.26 -0.81
C VAL A 277 -2.89 19.65 -0.60
N SER A 278 -3.57 19.21 -1.65
CA SER A 278 -4.87 18.56 -1.54
C SER A 278 -4.80 17.18 -0.86
N LEU A 279 -3.67 16.48 -1.01
CA LEU A 279 -3.40 15.21 -0.33
C LEU A 279 -2.98 15.44 1.13
N GLU A 280 -2.26 16.51 1.42
CA GLU A 280 -1.85 16.93 2.78
C GLU A 280 -3.08 17.24 3.66
N GLN A 281 -4.15 17.79 3.07
CA GLN A 281 -5.43 17.98 3.78
C GLN A 281 -6.10 16.67 4.20
N VAL A 282 -5.80 15.57 3.52
CA VAL A 282 -6.31 14.23 3.86
C VAL A 282 -5.42 13.57 4.91
N HIS A 283 -4.11 13.68 4.74
CA HIS A 283 -3.16 13.11 5.69
C HIS A 283 -1.80 13.81 5.63
N VAL A 284 -1.28 14.19 6.81
CA VAL A 284 -0.01 14.90 6.96
C VAL A 284 1.18 14.17 6.32
N MET A 285 1.15 12.84 6.25
CA MET A 285 2.22 12.07 5.59
C MET A 285 2.38 12.39 4.10
N ALA A 286 1.41 13.03 3.46
CA ALA A 286 1.56 13.49 2.10
C ALA A 286 2.62 14.60 1.96
N GLU A 287 2.93 15.36 3.04
CA GLU A 287 4.03 16.33 3.08
C GLU A 287 5.39 15.68 2.82
N GLN A 288 5.52 14.37 3.13
CA GLN A 288 6.75 13.60 2.98
C GLN A 288 6.88 12.91 1.62
N ILE A 289 5.94 13.14 0.70
CA ILE A 289 6.07 12.70 -0.69
C ILE A 289 7.10 13.61 -1.36
N ASP A 290 8.26 13.05 -1.68
CA ASP A 290 9.40 13.74 -2.26
C ASP A 290 9.80 13.07 -3.57
N LEU A 291 9.55 13.74 -4.71
CA LEU A 291 9.82 13.21 -6.04
C LEU A 291 11.31 13.10 -6.36
N ASP A 292 12.20 13.79 -5.62
CA ASP A 292 13.65 13.66 -5.80
C ASP A 292 14.13 12.26 -5.40
N ARG A 293 13.34 11.54 -4.59
CA ARG A 293 13.61 10.15 -4.22
C ARG A 293 13.45 9.13 -5.35
N LEU A 294 13.01 9.55 -6.53
CA LEU A 294 13.00 8.66 -7.72
C LEU A 294 14.37 8.04 -8.00
N SER A 295 15.47 8.71 -7.60
CA SER A 295 16.82 8.16 -7.67
C SER A 295 17.06 6.95 -6.76
N ASP A 296 16.27 6.80 -5.69
CA ASP A 296 16.37 5.73 -4.68
C ASP A 296 15.40 4.58 -4.97
N ALA A 297 14.78 4.54 -6.16
CA ALA A 297 13.75 3.56 -6.50
C ALA A 297 14.27 2.11 -6.36
N PRO A 298 13.54 1.22 -5.66
CA PRO A 298 14.00 -0.15 -5.39
C PRO A 298 13.99 -1.05 -6.62
N ILE A 299 13.24 -0.69 -7.65
CA ILE A 299 13.08 -1.40 -8.91
C ILE A 299 13.04 -0.39 -10.07
N PRO A 300 13.17 -0.82 -11.35
CA PRO A 300 13.17 0.10 -12.47
C PRO A 300 11.95 1.02 -12.51
N LEU A 301 12.18 2.27 -12.90
CA LEU A 301 11.13 3.26 -13.14
C LEU A 301 10.33 2.92 -14.40
N HIS A 302 9.06 3.33 -14.41
CA HIS A 302 8.24 3.34 -15.62
C HIS A 302 8.83 4.31 -16.68
N SER A 303 8.65 4.03 -17.98
CA SER A 303 9.14 4.86 -19.08
C SER A 303 8.67 6.31 -18.98
N ALA A 304 7.39 6.51 -18.67
CA ALA A 304 6.83 7.84 -18.47
C ALA A 304 7.45 8.57 -17.26
N THR A 305 7.76 7.86 -16.18
CA THR A 305 8.44 8.43 -15.01
C THR A 305 9.85 8.91 -15.36
N GLN A 306 10.60 8.09 -16.12
CA GLN A 306 11.94 8.47 -16.59
C GLN A 306 11.89 9.71 -17.50
N SER A 307 10.93 9.74 -18.44
CA SER A 307 10.74 10.85 -19.36
C SER A 307 10.35 12.13 -18.62
N TRP A 308 9.44 12.02 -17.65
CA TRP A 308 8.97 13.14 -16.82
C TRP A 308 10.13 13.75 -16.00
N THR A 309 10.97 12.91 -15.37
CA THR A 309 12.13 13.36 -14.59
C THR A 309 13.17 14.03 -15.47
N SER A 310 13.39 13.54 -16.71
CA SER A 310 14.39 14.10 -17.64
C SER A 310 13.99 15.47 -18.20
N ASN A 311 12.70 15.82 -18.17
CA ASN A 311 12.16 17.07 -18.71
C ASN A 311 11.97 18.17 -17.63
N ARG A 312 12.33 17.89 -16.39
CA ARG A 312 12.19 18.80 -15.25
C ARG A 312 13.53 19.27 -14.71
#